data_ca5e9655207ccacda38f2f0c080a7196
#
_entry.id   ca5e9655207ccacda38f2f0c080a7196
#
_cell.length_a   1.000
_cell.length_b   1.000
_cell.length_c   1.000
_cell.angle_alpha   90.00
_cell.angle_beta   90.00
_cell.angle_gamma   90.00
#
_symmetry.space_group_name_H-M   'P 1'
#
loop_
_entity.id
_entity.type
_entity.pdbx_description
1 polymer ?
#
loop_
_entity_poly.entity_id
_entity_poly.type
_entity_poly.pdbx_seq_one_letter_code
_entity_poly.pdbx_strand_id
1 'polypeptide(L)'
;MSLHLGRQTFGDPANKGNTLSRAEVATIFNTWVLNPRLQLHMLQVAACMRAWAREMEKLSEADQWQWEMAGWLHDADWDQWPDQHCRKIIEELELRKVDPEVIHAIASHGHLHFGVEPVTKMDKMLYAFDELSGLVHAYALMRPGGYAGMDVKGVKKRLKEKSFAANVSRDDIQDACQRAEIEPDTLIQFIIQHQAEVSLPDTNH
;
A
#
# COMPACT_ATOMS: atom_id res chain seq x y z
N MET A 1 7.98 -14.15 14.29
CA MET A 1 7.27 -15.32 13.70
C MET A 1 6.90 -14.94 12.28
N SER A 2 7.06 -15.83 11.30
CA SER A 2 6.61 -15.55 9.93
C SER A 2 5.08 -15.59 9.89
N LEU A 3 4.45 -14.54 9.37
CA LEU A 3 3.00 -14.44 9.21
C LEU A 3 2.49 -15.19 7.97
N HIS A 4 3.20 -16.20 7.52
CA HIS A 4 2.92 -16.94 6.29
C HIS A 4 1.45 -17.35 6.18
N LEU A 5 0.78 -16.95 5.08
CA LEU A 5 -0.66 -17.19 4.89
C LEU A 5 -1.01 -18.64 4.53
N GLY A 6 -0.03 -19.43 4.08
CA GLY A 6 -0.21 -20.87 3.79
C GLY A 6 -1.00 -21.18 2.51
N ARG A 7 -1.37 -20.17 1.72
CA ARG A 7 -2.09 -20.31 0.43
C ARG A 7 -1.68 -19.23 -0.55
N GLN A 8 -1.88 -19.49 -1.84
CA GLN A 8 -1.55 -18.58 -2.96
C GLN A 8 -2.79 -18.10 -3.74
N THR A 9 -3.97 -18.66 -3.47
CA THR A 9 -5.20 -18.31 -4.18
C THR A 9 -6.23 -17.74 -3.21
N PHE A 10 -6.89 -16.67 -3.65
CA PHE A 10 -7.87 -15.90 -2.87
C PHE A 10 -9.11 -15.66 -3.70
N GLY A 11 -10.01 -16.66 -3.70
CA GLY A 11 -11.16 -16.69 -4.58
C GLY A 11 -10.87 -17.32 -5.95
N ASP A 12 -11.86 -17.30 -6.84
CA ASP A 12 -11.75 -17.80 -8.21
C ASP A 12 -11.45 -16.62 -9.15
N PRO A 13 -10.26 -16.54 -9.74
CA PRO A 13 -9.89 -15.43 -10.63
C PRO A 13 -10.72 -15.38 -11.92
N ALA A 14 -11.44 -16.46 -12.26
CA ALA A 14 -12.38 -16.49 -13.39
C ALA A 14 -13.68 -15.70 -13.09
N ASN A 15 -13.99 -15.47 -11.82
CA ASN A 15 -15.18 -14.77 -11.37
C ASN A 15 -14.81 -13.40 -10.82
N LYS A 16 -15.28 -12.34 -11.45
CA LYS A 16 -15.17 -11.00 -10.88
C LYS A 16 -15.98 -10.91 -9.59
N GLY A 17 -15.36 -10.37 -8.55
CA GLY A 17 -16.00 -10.14 -7.27
C GLY A 17 -16.66 -8.76 -7.18
N ASN A 18 -17.12 -8.43 -5.97
CA ASN A 18 -17.70 -7.13 -5.66
C ASN A 18 -16.59 -6.05 -5.53
N THR A 19 -16.96 -4.83 -5.88
CA THR A 19 -16.17 -3.65 -5.50
C THR A 19 -16.92 -2.94 -4.38
N LEU A 20 -16.29 -2.77 -3.20
CA LEU A 20 -16.91 -2.02 -2.11
C LEU A 20 -17.04 -0.55 -2.47
N SER A 21 -18.13 0.06 -2.02
CA SER A 21 -18.32 1.51 -2.12
C SER A 21 -17.31 2.25 -1.23
N ARG A 22 -17.09 3.54 -1.50
CA ARG A 22 -16.24 4.39 -0.65
C ARG A 22 -16.71 4.44 0.81
N ALA A 23 -18.01 4.41 1.02
CA ALA A 23 -18.59 4.42 2.37
C ALA A 23 -18.29 3.10 3.13
N GLU A 24 -18.35 1.94 2.46
CA GLU A 24 -18.02 0.66 3.07
C GLU A 24 -16.53 0.57 3.41
N VAL A 25 -15.66 0.99 2.50
CA VAL A 25 -14.20 1.07 2.75
C VAL A 25 -13.88 2.01 3.90
N ALA A 26 -14.47 3.21 3.92
CA ALA A 26 -14.30 4.17 5.00
C ALA A 26 -14.80 3.62 6.35
N THR A 27 -15.86 2.81 6.34
CA THR A 27 -16.36 2.16 7.56
C THR A 27 -15.33 1.19 8.14
N ILE A 28 -14.76 0.29 7.31
CA ILE A 28 -13.71 -0.62 7.76
C ILE A 28 -12.50 0.19 8.26
N PHE A 29 -12.03 1.12 7.44
CA PHE A 29 -10.88 1.95 7.74
C PHE A 29 -11.01 2.71 9.08
N ASN A 30 -12.09 3.45 9.27
CA ASN A 30 -12.30 4.25 10.49
C ASN A 30 -12.57 3.39 11.73
N THR A 31 -13.08 2.17 11.56
CA THR A 31 -13.40 1.26 12.67
C THR A 31 -12.19 0.43 13.09
N TRP A 32 -11.37 0.01 12.13
CA TRP A 32 -10.26 -0.90 12.39
C TRP A 32 -8.93 -0.17 12.61
N VAL A 33 -8.73 0.98 12.01
CA VAL A 33 -7.47 1.75 12.08
C VAL A 33 -7.67 2.99 12.94
N LEU A 34 -7.17 2.96 14.16
CA LEU A 34 -7.29 4.06 15.12
C LEU A 34 -6.00 4.89 15.19
N ASN A 35 -4.88 4.34 14.77
CA ASN A 35 -3.59 5.01 14.76
C ASN A 35 -3.51 6.01 13.59
N PRO A 36 -3.42 7.33 13.84
CA PRO A 36 -3.43 8.32 12.76
C PRO A 36 -2.20 8.25 11.84
N ARG A 37 -1.08 7.70 12.32
CA ARG A 37 0.11 7.51 11.47
C ARG A 37 -0.11 6.39 10.46
N LEU A 38 -0.74 5.30 10.90
CA LEU A 38 -1.12 4.21 10.03
C LEU A 38 -2.19 4.65 9.03
N GLN A 39 -3.20 5.40 9.50
CA GLN A 39 -4.21 5.98 8.61
C GLN A 39 -3.57 6.83 7.50
N LEU A 40 -2.64 7.71 7.87
CA LEU A 40 -1.96 8.55 6.88
C LEU A 40 -1.15 7.72 5.89
N HIS A 41 -0.40 6.72 6.36
CA HIS A 41 0.35 5.80 5.51
C HIS A 41 -0.56 5.12 4.48
N MET A 42 -1.64 4.50 4.93
CA MET A 42 -2.59 3.79 4.06
C MET A 42 -3.21 4.72 3.01
N LEU A 43 -3.55 5.96 3.39
CA LEU A 43 -4.07 6.96 2.45
C LEU A 43 -3.00 7.41 1.44
N GLN A 44 -1.74 7.49 1.84
CA GLN A 44 -0.63 7.82 0.95
C GLN A 44 -0.38 6.71 -0.07
N VAL A 45 -0.39 5.45 0.37
CA VAL A 45 -0.31 4.28 -0.52
C VAL A 45 -1.51 4.26 -1.48
N ALA A 46 -2.72 4.49 -0.98
CA ALA A 46 -3.93 4.54 -1.80
C ALA A 46 -3.88 5.63 -2.89
N ALA A 47 -3.37 6.81 -2.55
CA ALA A 47 -3.19 7.90 -3.51
C ALA A 47 -2.19 7.52 -4.62
N CYS A 48 -1.08 6.88 -4.26
CA CYS A 48 -0.10 6.38 -5.23
C CYS A 48 -0.71 5.29 -6.12
N MET A 49 -1.45 4.34 -5.55
CA MET A 49 -2.13 3.27 -6.30
C MET A 49 -3.12 3.84 -7.31
N ARG A 50 -4.00 4.76 -6.90
CA ARG A 50 -4.95 5.43 -7.79
C ARG A 50 -4.25 6.21 -8.90
N ALA A 51 -3.24 7.00 -8.55
CA ALA A 51 -2.51 7.81 -9.51
C ALA A 51 -1.80 6.93 -10.55
N TRP A 52 -1.19 5.82 -10.12
CA TRP A 52 -0.55 4.88 -11.04
C TRP A 52 -1.55 4.23 -11.99
N ALA A 53 -2.67 3.74 -11.48
CA ALA A 53 -3.76 3.18 -12.27
C ALA A 53 -4.26 4.17 -13.34
N ARG A 54 -4.36 5.45 -12.98
CA ARG A 54 -4.79 6.53 -13.89
C ARG A 54 -3.72 6.88 -14.92
N GLU A 55 -2.48 7.14 -14.45
CA GLU A 55 -1.46 7.81 -15.26
C GLU A 55 -0.60 6.84 -16.05
N MET A 56 -0.32 5.68 -15.50
CA MET A 56 0.57 4.71 -16.12
C MET A 56 -0.21 3.60 -16.82
N GLU A 57 -1.24 3.05 -16.15
CA GLU A 57 -2.03 1.94 -16.70
C GLU A 57 -3.26 2.41 -17.51
N LYS A 58 -3.62 3.69 -17.43
CA LYS A 58 -4.77 4.29 -18.17
C LYS A 58 -6.09 3.57 -17.92
N LEU A 59 -6.31 3.11 -16.71
CA LEU A 59 -7.49 2.33 -16.34
C LEU A 59 -8.75 3.19 -16.23
N SER A 60 -9.91 2.52 -16.27
CA SER A 60 -11.21 3.16 -16.03
C SER A 60 -11.32 3.69 -14.60
N GLU A 61 -12.25 4.62 -14.34
CA GLU A 61 -12.53 5.14 -12.99
C GLU A 61 -12.89 4.02 -12.01
N ALA A 62 -13.60 2.99 -12.46
CA ALA A 62 -13.98 1.84 -11.63
C ALA A 62 -12.74 1.02 -11.23
N ASP A 63 -11.85 0.76 -12.18
CA ASP A 63 -10.60 0.02 -11.91
C ASP A 63 -9.64 0.85 -11.07
N GLN A 64 -9.52 2.17 -11.32
CA GLN A 64 -8.75 3.07 -10.45
C GLN A 64 -9.23 3.01 -9.00
N TRP A 65 -10.54 2.91 -8.78
CA TRP A 65 -11.08 2.76 -7.44
C TRP A 65 -10.72 1.42 -6.80
N GLN A 66 -10.68 0.32 -7.54
CA GLN A 66 -10.20 -0.97 -7.01
C GLN A 66 -8.74 -0.89 -6.55
N TRP A 67 -7.89 -0.22 -7.32
CA TRP A 67 -6.49 0.02 -6.95
C TRP A 67 -6.37 0.89 -5.70
N GLU A 68 -7.13 1.98 -5.65
CA GLU A 68 -7.19 2.86 -4.48
C GLU A 68 -7.67 2.09 -3.24
N MET A 69 -8.70 1.26 -3.38
CA MET A 69 -9.26 0.43 -2.30
C MET A 69 -8.23 -0.56 -1.75
N ALA A 70 -7.43 -1.18 -2.60
CA ALA A 70 -6.34 -2.05 -2.15
C ALA A 70 -5.36 -1.30 -1.24
N GLY A 71 -4.97 -0.08 -1.62
CA GLY A 71 -4.13 0.78 -0.80
C GLY A 71 -4.79 1.23 0.52
N TRP A 72 -6.10 1.50 0.51
CA TRP A 72 -6.83 1.87 1.73
C TRP A 72 -6.93 0.73 2.75
N LEU A 73 -6.87 -0.53 2.32
CA LEU A 73 -7.23 -1.68 3.15
C LEU A 73 -6.06 -2.64 3.43
N HIS A 74 -4.88 -2.46 2.78
CA HIS A 74 -3.80 -3.44 2.89
C HIS A 74 -3.37 -3.71 4.33
N ASP A 75 -3.31 -2.69 5.16
CA ASP A 75 -2.89 -2.72 6.56
C ASP A 75 -4.07 -2.56 7.55
N ALA A 76 -5.32 -2.71 7.12
CA ALA A 76 -6.47 -2.36 7.95
C ALA A 76 -6.56 -3.15 9.27
N ASP A 77 -6.01 -4.34 9.32
CA ASP A 77 -6.01 -5.19 10.52
C ASP A 77 -4.75 -5.02 11.40
N TRP A 78 -3.75 -4.27 10.93
CA TRP A 78 -2.48 -4.13 11.65
C TRP A 78 -2.62 -3.54 13.05
N ASP A 79 -3.46 -2.53 13.21
CA ASP A 79 -3.60 -1.80 14.47
C ASP A 79 -4.24 -2.65 15.58
N GLN A 80 -5.23 -3.45 15.25
CA GLN A 80 -5.98 -4.23 16.23
C GLN A 80 -5.53 -5.71 16.32
N TRP A 81 -5.01 -6.27 15.23
CA TRP A 81 -4.64 -7.69 15.15
C TRP A 81 -3.26 -7.92 14.52
N PRO A 82 -2.18 -7.29 15.03
CA PRO A 82 -0.85 -7.36 14.39
C PRO A 82 -0.33 -8.79 14.23
N ASP A 83 -0.66 -9.69 15.16
CA ASP A 83 -0.30 -11.11 15.06
C ASP A 83 -1.11 -11.91 14.03
N GLN A 84 -2.14 -11.31 13.48
CA GLN A 84 -3.02 -11.91 12.47
C GLN A 84 -3.06 -11.10 11.16
N HIS A 85 -2.18 -10.16 11.05
CA HIS A 85 -1.99 -9.38 9.83
C HIS A 85 -1.46 -10.30 8.69
N CYS A 86 -1.89 -10.29 7.58
CA CYS A 86 -2.93 -9.66 6.76
C CYS A 86 -4.21 -10.54 6.71
N ARG A 87 -4.27 -11.55 7.61
CA ARG A 87 -5.32 -12.60 7.60
C ARG A 87 -6.71 -12.04 7.88
N LYS A 88 -6.80 -11.13 8.84
CA LYS A 88 -8.11 -10.58 9.26
C LYS A 88 -8.77 -9.74 8.18
N ILE A 89 -8.01 -8.91 7.51
CA ILE A 89 -8.57 -8.12 6.40
C ILE A 89 -8.96 -9.02 5.22
N ILE A 90 -8.17 -10.05 4.92
CA ILE A 90 -8.50 -11.03 3.87
C ILE A 90 -9.83 -11.75 4.19
N GLU A 91 -10.00 -12.24 5.44
CA GLU A 91 -11.24 -12.90 5.88
C GLU A 91 -12.47 -11.98 5.70
N GLU A 92 -12.35 -10.70 6.03
CA GLU A 92 -13.43 -9.71 5.88
C GLU A 92 -13.76 -9.45 4.41
N LEU A 93 -12.74 -9.32 3.55
CA LEU A 93 -12.96 -9.09 2.14
C LEU A 93 -13.54 -10.32 1.42
N GLU A 94 -13.12 -11.53 1.81
CA GLU A 94 -13.70 -12.78 1.31
C GLU A 94 -15.18 -12.93 1.72
N LEU A 95 -15.52 -12.59 2.98
CA LEU A 95 -16.90 -12.60 3.45
C LEU A 95 -17.78 -11.66 2.63
N ARG A 96 -17.26 -10.51 2.22
CA ARG A 96 -17.94 -9.54 1.36
C ARG A 96 -17.88 -9.89 -0.12
N LYS A 97 -17.21 -10.98 -0.48
CA LYS A 97 -17.03 -11.43 -1.87
C LYS A 97 -16.37 -10.35 -2.74
N VAL A 98 -15.38 -9.67 -2.19
CA VAL A 98 -14.60 -8.66 -2.93
C VAL A 98 -13.83 -9.32 -4.06
N ASP A 99 -13.52 -8.57 -5.11
CA ASP A 99 -12.79 -9.06 -6.28
C ASP A 99 -11.50 -9.76 -5.84
N PRO A 100 -11.27 -11.02 -6.29
CA PRO A 100 -10.09 -11.81 -5.92
C PRO A 100 -8.76 -11.11 -6.24
N GLU A 101 -8.70 -10.26 -7.27
CA GLU A 101 -7.48 -9.52 -7.60
C GLU A 101 -7.11 -8.52 -6.50
N VAL A 102 -8.10 -7.81 -5.94
CA VAL A 102 -7.87 -6.89 -4.81
C VAL A 102 -7.41 -7.65 -3.58
N ILE A 103 -8.06 -8.78 -3.27
CA ILE A 103 -7.68 -9.62 -2.12
C ILE A 103 -6.26 -10.16 -2.30
N HIS A 104 -5.92 -10.60 -3.50
CA HIS A 104 -4.58 -11.10 -3.81
C HIS A 104 -3.52 -10.01 -3.70
N ALA A 105 -3.79 -8.80 -4.17
CA ALA A 105 -2.89 -7.67 -4.02
C ALA A 105 -2.60 -7.39 -2.54
N ILE A 106 -3.63 -7.36 -1.70
CA ILE A 106 -3.48 -7.20 -0.24
C ILE A 106 -2.71 -8.39 0.36
N ALA A 107 -2.98 -9.62 -0.05
CA ALA A 107 -2.27 -10.80 0.46
C ALA A 107 -0.79 -10.85 0.09
N SER A 108 -0.40 -10.20 -1.00
CA SER A 108 0.97 -10.23 -1.53
C SER A 108 1.81 -8.98 -1.24
N HIS A 109 1.24 -7.94 -0.56
CA HIS A 109 1.96 -6.68 -0.31
C HIS A 109 3.20 -6.82 0.58
N GLY A 110 3.25 -7.85 1.42
CA GLY A 110 4.42 -8.23 2.23
C GLY A 110 4.93 -9.60 1.82
N HIS A 111 5.23 -9.81 0.53
CA HIS A 111 5.57 -11.10 -0.06
C HIS A 111 6.59 -11.91 0.77
N LEU A 112 7.68 -11.29 1.21
CA LEU A 112 8.74 -11.98 1.97
C LEU A 112 8.26 -12.46 3.36
N HIS A 113 7.19 -11.88 3.90
CA HIS A 113 6.61 -12.25 5.18
C HIS A 113 5.42 -13.20 5.04
N PHE A 114 4.55 -12.96 4.06
CA PHE A 114 3.29 -13.69 3.88
C PHE A 114 3.44 -14.92 2.99
N GLY A 115 4.48 -14.96 2.17
CA GLY A 115 4.75 -16.08 1.26
C GLY A 115 3.78 -16.14 0.08
N VAL A 116 3.10 -15.04 -0.26
CA VAL A 116 2.23 -14.92 -1.43
C VAL A 116 2.95 -14.15 -2.52
N GLU A 117 3.05 -14.73 -3.70
CA GLU A 117 3.76 -14.14 -4.84
C GLU A 117 2.95 -13.00 -5.47
N PRO A 118 3.48 -11.79 -5.63
CA PRO A 118 2.83 -10.73 -6.38
C PRO A 118 2.90 -11.05 -7.89
N VAL A 119 1.74 -11.28 -8.49
CA VAL A 119 1.59 -11.75 -9.89
C VAL A 119 1.07 -10.63 -10.79
N THR A 120 -0.05 -10.01 -10.42
CA THR A 120 -0.69 -8.97 -11.23
C THR A 120 0.06 -7.64 -11.13
N LYS A 121 -0.29 -6.71 -12.01
CA LYS A 121 0.28 -5.36 -11.93
C LYS A 121 -0.15 -4.65 -10.64
N MET A 122 -1.39 -4.85 -10.21
CA MET A 122 -1.90 -4.30 -8.94
C MET A 122 -1.09 -4.83 -7.75
N ASP A 123 -0.83 -6.14 -7.69
CA ASP A 123 -0.02 -6.76 -6.64
C ASP A 123 1.36 -6.13 -6.54
N LYS A 124 2.06 -6.09 -7.68
CA LYS A 124 3.43 -5.57 -7.77
C LYS A 124 3.52 -4.11 -7.38
N MET A 125 2.51 -3.31 -7.74
CA MET A 125 2.50 -1.89 -7.42
C MET A 125 2.14 -1.62 -5.97
N LEU A 126 1.21 -2.36 -5.38
CA LEU A 126 0.93 -2.25 -3.95
C LEU A 126 2.17 -2.60 -3.13
N TYR A 127 2.82 -3.71 -3.43
CA TYR A 127 4.08 -4.12 -2.79
C TYR A 127 5.21 -3.08 -2.97
N ALA A 128 5.29 -2.45 -4.15
CA ALA A 128 6.33 -1.46 -4.43
C ALA A 128 6.08 -0.11 -3.73
N PHE A 129 4.81 0.28 -3.55
CA PHE A 129 4.48 1.54 -2.90
C PHE A 129 4.52 1.46 -1.37
N ASP A 130 4.18 0.34 -0.77
CA ASP A 130 4.04 0.21 0.67
C ASP A 130 5.29 0.67 1.44
N GLU A 131 6.35 -0.10 1.45
CA GLU A 131 7.58 0.20 2.21
C GLU A 131 8.27 1.49 1.75
N LEU A 132 8.30 1.75 0.44
CA LEU A 132 8.96 2.94 -0.10
C LEU A 132 8.20 4.22 0.24
N SER A 133 6.87 4.19 0.27
CA SER A 133 6.01 5.29 0.73
C SER A 133 6.33 5.68 2.18
N GLY A 134 6.42 4.69 3.07
CA GLY A 134 6.79 4.89 4.47
C GLY A 134 8.15 5.56 4.64
N LEU A 135 9.16 5.14 3.87
CA LEU A 135 10.50 5.75 3.91
C LEU A 135 10.49 7.20 3.41
N VAL A 136 9.79 7.48 2.32
CA VAL A 136 9.67 8.85 1.76
C VAL A 136 8.96 9.75 2.76
N HIS A 137 7.89 9.27 3.41
CA HIS A 137 7.19 10.02 4.45
C HIS A 137 8.08 10.30 5.66
N ALA A 138 8.80 9.30 6.16
CA ALA A 138 9.75 9.48 7.27
C ALA A 138 10.81 10.55 6.95
N TYR A 139 11.27 10.60 5.70
CA TYR A 139 12.20 11.66 5.28
C TYR A 139 11.51 13.03 5.22
N ALA A 140 10.27 13.11 4.77
CA ALA A 140 9.51 14.36 4.78
C ALA A 140 9.39 14.95 6.20
N LEU A 141 9.12 14.12 7.20
CA LEU A 141 9.02 14.54 8.61
C LEU A 141 10.31 15.14 9.18
N MET A 142 11.46 14.79 8.64
CA MET A 142 12.76 15.35 9.08
C MET A 142 13.12 16.67 8.40
N ARG A 143 12.43 17.05 7.35
CA ARG A 143 12.73 18.25 6.56
C ARG A 143 11.89 19.43 7.03
N PRO A 144 12.47 20.64 7.21
CA PRO A 144 11.70 21.84 7.58
C PRO A 144 10.57 22.16 6.60
N GLY A 145 10.76 21.84 5.31
CA GLY A 145 9.77 22.04 4.25
C GLY A 145 8.95 20.80 3.91
N GLY A 146 9.03 19.71 4.67
CA GLY A 146 8.34 18.46 4.38
C GLY A 146 8.69 17.94 2.98
N TYR A 147 7.67 17.72 2.16
CA TYR A 147 7.85 17.31 0.76
C TYR A 147 8.35 18.43 -0.16
N ALA A 148 8.19 19.70 0.20
CA ALA A 148 8.61 20.82 -0.65
C ALA A 148 10.10 20.75 -0.97
N GLY A 149 10.44 20.71 -2.28
CA GLY A 149 11.81 20.58 -2.75
C GLY A 149 12.50 19.25 -2.38
N MET A 150 11.74 18.21 -2.05
CA MET A 150 12.28 16.85 -1.92
C MET A 150 12.65 16.32 -3.30
N ASP A 151 13.78 15.61 -3.38
CA ASP A 151 14.27 15.03 -4.61
C ASP A 151 14.66 13.54 -4.44
N VAL A 152 14.80 12.86 -5.55
CA VAL A 152 15.18 11.44 -5.60
C VAL A 152 16.54 11.20 -4.93
N LYS A 153 17.50 12.10 -5.11
CA LYS A 153 18.85 11.99 -4.55
C LYS A 153 18.82 11.97 -3.01
N GLY A 154 17.99 12.82 -2.42
CA GLY A 154 17.81 12.88 -0.97
C GLY A 154 17.21 11.59 -0.42
N VAL A 155 16.16 11.05 -1.06
CA VAL A 155 15.55 9.79 -0.67
C VAL A 155 16.55 8.63 -0.82
N LYS A 156 17.27 8.53 -1.93
CA LYS A 156 18.30 7.49 -2.12
C LYS A 156 19.42 7.54 -1.09
N LYS A 157 19.77 8.74 -0.60
CA LYS A 157 20.70 8.87 0.52
C LYS A 157 20.12 8.21 1.78
N ARG A 158 18.83 8.44 2.09
CA ARG A 158 18.15 7.85 3.25
C ARG A 158 17.98 6.33 3.12
N LEU A 159 17.71 5.82 1.92
CA LEU A 159 17.69 4.37 1.66
C LEU A 159 18.98 3.67 2.08
N LYS A 160 20.14 4.31 1.89
CA LYS A 160 21.45 3.76 2.26
C LYS A 160 21.74 3.83 3.76
N GLU A 161 21.07 4.69 4.50
CA GLU A 161 21.25 4.85 5.94
C GLU A 161 20.40 3.81 6.69
N LYS A 162 21.00 2.68 7.07
CA LYS A 162 20.27 1.56 7.72
C LYS A 162 19.57 1.93 9.03
N SER A 163 20.09 2.92 9.77
CA SER A 163 19.48 3.42 11.01
C SER A 163 18.29 4.35 10.77
N PHE A 164 18.17 4.93 9.57
CA PHE A 164 17.05 5.77 9.20
C PHE A 164 15.83 4.92 8.87
N ALA A 165 14.67 5.20 9.47
CA ALA A 165 13.44 4.42 9.30
C ALA A 165 13.74 2.91 9.34
N ALA A 166 14.35 2.44 10.44
CA ALA A 166 14.91 1.10 10.55
C ALA A 166 13.86 -0.03 10.40
N ASN A 167 12.58 0.30 10.60
CA ASN A 167 11.47 -0.63 10.44
C ASN A 167 11.07 -0.84 8.96
N VAL A 168 11.50 0.03 8.06
CA VAL A 168 11.25 -0.10 6.63
C VAL A 168 12.20 -1.11 6.02
N SER A 169 11.67 -2.14 5.39
CA SER A 169 12.45 -3.22 4.77
C SER A 169 13.06 -2.75 3.44
N ARG A 170 14.41 -2.69 3.40
CA ARG A 170 15.14 -2.37 2.16
C ARG A 170 15.15 -3.55 1.19
N ASP A 171 15.06 -4.76 1.72
CA ASP A 171 15.02 -5.98 0.93
C ASP A 171 13.68 -6.07 0.18
N ASP A 172 12.55 -5.73 0.85
CA ASP A 172 11.24 -5.65 0.21
C ASP A 172 11.22 -4.56 -0.86
N ILE A 173 11.77 -3.37 -0.60
CA ILE A 173 11.86 -2.30 -1.61
C ILE A 173 12.63 -2.77 -2.85
N GLN A 174 13.75 -3.46 -2.65
CA GLN A 174 14.57 -3.95 -3.77
C GLN A 174 13.85 -5.04 -4.54
N ASP A 175 13.28 -6.02 -3.87
CA ASP A 175 12.51 -7.12 -4.48
C ASP A 175 11.28 -6.58 -5.22
N ALA A 176 10.55 -5.65 -4.62
CA ALA A 176 9.37 -5.03 -5.23
C ALA A 176 9.70 -4.26 -6.52
N CYS A 177 10.77 -3.45 -6.51
CA CYS A 177 11.24 -2.75 -7.71
C CYS A 177 11.61 -3.74 -8.83
N GLN A 178 12.29 -4.81 -8.49
CA GLN A 178 12.69 -5.84 -9.46
C GLN A 178 11.46 -6.56 -10.06
N ARG A 179 10.48 -6.93 -9.23
CA ARG A 179 9.24 -7.59 -9.67
C ARG A 179 8.35 -6.68 -10.50
N ALA A 180 8.27 -5.41 -10.14
CA ALA A 180 7.53 -4.42 -10.90
C ALA A 180 8.21 -4.05 -12.22
N GLU A 181 9.51 -4.38 -12.38
CA GLU A 181 10.36 -3.98 -13.52
C GLU A 181 10.43 -2.45 -13.66
N ILE A 182 10.52 -1.75 -12.53
CA ILE A 182 10.53 -0.28 -12.46
C ILE A 182 11.79 0.18 -11.73
N GLU A 183 12.50 1.14 -12.33
CA GLU A 183 13.66 1.75 -11.70
C GLU A 183 13.27 2.47 -10.40
N PRO A 184 14.03 2.29 -9.31
CA PRO A 184 13.75 2.93 -8.02
C PRO A 184 13.58 4.45 -8.11
N ASP A 185 14.35 5.11 -8.97
CA ASP A 185 14.29 6.55 -9.16
C ASP A 185 12.92 7.01 -9.68
N THR A 186 12.32 6.22 -10.58
CA THR A 186 10.98 6.46 -11.12
C THR A 186 9.92 6.33 -10.04
N LEU A 187 9.98 5.27 -9.22
CA LEU A 187 9.04 5.06 -8.12
C LEU A 187 9.16 6.16 -7.05
N ILE A 188 10.38 6.51 -6.65
CA ILE A 188 10.63 7.57 -5.68
C ILE A 188 10.04 8.89 -6.17
N GLN A 189 10.31 9.27 -7.42
CA GLN A 189 9.77 10.50 -8.00
C GLN A 189 8.24 10.49 -8.01
N PHE A 190 7.64 9.37 -8.38
CA PHE A 190 6.19 9.20 -8.42
C PHE A 190 5.57 9.34 -7.02
N ILE A 191 6.15 8.68 -6.03
CA ILE A 191 5.69 8.75 -4.63
C ILE A 191 5.78 10.19 -4.10
N ILE A 192 6.92 10.87 -4.29
CA ILE A 192 7.08 12.27 -3.86
C ILE A 192 5.95 13.14 -4.43
N GLN A 193 5.61 12.95 -5.70
CA GLN A 193 4.61 13.74 -6.39
C GLN A 193 3.19 13.50 -5.86
N HIS A 194 2.83 12.23 -5.60
CA HIS A 194 1.43 11.87 -5.36
C HIS A 194 1.06 11.73 -3.89
N GLN A 195 2.02 11.51 -3.00
CA GLN A 195 1.70 11.46 -1.56
C GLN A 195 1.87 12.80 -0.83
N ALA A 196 2.47 13.80 -1.46
CA ALA A 196 2.74 15.10 -0.84
C ALA A 196 1.47 15.86 -0.42
N GLU A 197 0.38 15.66 -1.14
CA GLU A 197 -0.90 16.36 -0.93
C GLU A 197 -1.85 15.59 0.00
N VAL A 198 -1.46 14.38 0.40
CA VAL A 198 -2.30 13.55 1.26
C VAL A 198 -2.22 14.02 2.70
N SER A 199 -3.37 14.34 3.27
CA SER A 199 -3.53 14.67 4.68
C SER A 199 -4.67 13.84 5.29
N LEU A 200 -4.63 13.68 6.62
CA LEU A 200 -5.78 13.09 7.31
C LEU A 200 -7.00 14.02 7.14
N PRO A 201 -8.20 13.45 7.00
CA PRO A 201 -9.42 14.24 7.08
C PRO A 201 -9.45 15.01 8.40
N ASP A 202 -9.88 16.28 8.35
CA ASP A 202 -10.07 17.09 9.55
C ASP A 202 -11.05 16.39 10.51
N THR A 203 -10.58 15.98 11.66
CA THR A 203 -11.39 15.32 12.70
C THR A 203 -12.20 16.30 13.54
N ASN A 204 -12.41 17.53 13.04
CA ASN A 204 -13.24 18.54 13.68
C ASN A 204 -14.72 18.31 13.34
N HIS A 205 -15.35 17.40 14.11
CA HIS A 205 -16.81 17.39 14.29
C HIS A 205 -17.15 16.99 15.72
#